data_ae4bfb0ecbddec95f037d7540fceb286
#
_entry.id   ae4bfb0ecbddec95f037d7540fceb286
#
_cell.length_a   1.000
_cell.length_b   1.000
_cell.length_c   1.000
_cell.angle_alpha   90.00
_cell.angle_beta   90.00
_cell.angle_gamma   90.00
#
_symmetry.space_group_name_H-M   'P 1'
#
loop_
_entity.id
_entity.type
_entity.pdbx_description
1 polymer ?
#
loop_
_entity_poly.entity_id
_entity_poly.type
_entity_poly.pdbx_seq_one_letter_code
_entity_poly.pdbx_strand_id
1 'polypeptide(L)'
;MCTPLLPFHASREPLGVLDAWMWARELKDKDGSRPGIKESVRWVEGDERLAEMAAELPETRLVYLADREADIMELMRRADELATPVDWLLRSQHNRTLSGGDKLWSRVIQSEPLGEIRFVMVSRKGQRAREVLQQVWAQTLALPDGKGHFVQASCIAAVEMEPAAGEKPV
;
A
#
# COMPACT_ATOMS: atom_id res chain seq x y z
N MET A 1 -0.49 21.60 2.65
CA MET A 1 -0.62 20.43 1.72
C MET A 1 -2.09 20.07 1.64
N CYS A 2 -2.53 19.47 0.54
CA CYS A 2 -3.90 18.98 0.37
C CYS A 2 -3.84 17.47 0.13
N THR A 3 -4.70 16.74 0.81
CA THR A 3 -4.84 15.29 0.63
C THR A 3 -6.24 15.02 0.06
N PRO A 4 -6.38 14.77 -1.25
CA PRO A 4 -7.66 14.39 -1.82
C PRO A 4 -7.87 12.88 -1.74
N LEU A 5 -9.11 12.45 -1.56
CA LEU A 5 -9.57 11.10 -1.84
C LEU A 5 -10.16 11.08 -3.24
N LEU A 6 -9.46 10.44 -4.17
CA LEU A 6 -9.83 10.37 -5.58
C LEU A 6 -10.34 8.96 -5.90
N PRO A 7 -11.64 8.77 -6.14
CA PRO A 7 -12.17 7.47 -6.52
C PRO A 7 -11.90 7.19 -7.99
N PHE A 8 -11.59 5.92 -8.26
CA PHE A 8 -11.42 5.38 -9.60
C PHE A 8 -12.31 4.15 -9.77
N HIS A 9 -12.94 4.04 -10.92
CA HIS A 9 -13.58 2.80 -11.32
C HIS A 9 -12.54 1.74 -11.68
N ALA A 10 -12.91 0.45 -11.67
CA ALA A 10 -12.02 -0.65 -12.04
C ALA A 10 -11.45 -0.52 -13.48
N SER A 11 -12.14 0.20 -14.36
CA SER A 11 -11.65 0.58 -15.70
C SER A 11 -10.58 1.68 -15.70
N ARG A 12 -10.14 2.16 -14.53
CA ARG A 12 -9.20 3.27 -14.31
C ARG A 12 -9.73 4.66 -14.67
N GLU A 13 -11.03 4.81 -14.75
CA GLU A 13 -11.67 6.10 -14.96
C GLU A 13 -11.78 6.84 -13.62
N PRO A 14 -11.33 8.11 -13.53
CA PRO A 14 -11.53 8.92 -12.33
C PRO A 14 -13.00 9.32 -12.22
N LEU A 15 -13.58 9.14 -11.04
CA LEU A 15 -14.99 9.45 -10.77
C LEU A 15 -15.18 10.82 -10.12
N GLY A 16 -14.10 11.50 -9.76
CA GLY A 16 -14.16 12.82 -9.15
C GLY A 16 -13.31 12.93 -7.89
N VAL A 17 -13.80 13.69 -6.91
CA VAL A 17 -13.18 13.84 -5.58
C VAL A 17 -14.23 13.46 -4.56
N LEU A 18 -13.96 12.43 -3.74
CA LEU A 18 -14.84 12.05 -2.63
C LEU A 18 -14.69 13.01 -1.45
N ASP A 19 -13.46 13.30 -1.10
CA ASP A 19 -13.12 14.18 0.01
C ASP A 19 -11.76 14.84 -0.23
N ALA A 20 -11.52 15.97 0.43
CA ALA A 20 -10.24 16.64 0.43
C ALA A 20 -10.06 17.44 1.71
N TRP A 21 -8.93 17.25 2.37
CA TRP A 21 -8.60 18.06 3.54
C TRP A 21 -7.21 18.69 3.41
N MET A 22 -7.08 19.87 4.00
CA MET A 22 -5.85 20.65 3.95
C MET A 22 -5.15 20.60 5.29
N TRP A 23 -3.85 20.52 5.24
CA TRP A 23 -3.00 20.56 6.43
C TRP A 23 -1.66 21.25 6.14
N ALA A 24 -1.03 21.74 7.15
CA ALA A 24 0.28 22.40 7.05
C ALA A 24 1.32 21.60 7.85
N ARG A 25 2.53 21.50 7.33
CA ARG A 25 3.66 21.00 8.11
C ARG A 25 4.09 22.05 9.09
N GLU A 26 4.19 21.66 10.35
CA GLU A 26 4.86 22.48 11.35
C GLU A 26 6.33 22.70 10.97
N LEU A 27 6.85 23.86 11.36
CA LEU A 27 8.27 24.15 11.21
C LEU A 27 9.08 23.20 12.09
N LYS A 28 10.27 22.86 11.63
CA LYS A 28 11.20 22.07 12.46
C LYS A 28 11.69 22.92 13.63
N ASP A 29 11.72 22.33 14.80
CA ASP A 29 12.38 22.89 15.98
C ASP A 29 13.90 22.93 15.81
N LYS A 30 14.58 23.55 16.75
CA LYS A 30 16.05 23.69 16.73
C LYS A 30 16.79 22.36 16.79
N ASP A 31 16.18 21.34 17.36
CA ASP A 31 16.68 19.96 17.42
C ASP A 31 16.37 19.13 16.16
N GLY A 32 15.68 19.72 15.17
CA GLY A 32 15.29 19.09 13.92
C GLY A 32 14.00 18.29 14.00
N SER A 33 13.36 18.20 15.17
CA SER A 33 12.05 17.57 15.33
C SER A 33 10.94 18.44 14.74
N ARG A 34 9.79 17.86 14.47
CA ARG A 34 8.59 18.60 14.08
C ARG A 34 7.52 18.37 15.14
N PRO A 35 7.11 19.42 15.85
CA PRO A 35 5.94 19.34 16.73
C PRO A 35 4.68 19.09 15.91
N GLY A 36 3.62 18.66 16.56
CA GLY A 36 2.32 18.46 15.96
C GLY A 36 2.04 17.02 15.50
N ILE A 37 0.98 16.86 14.70
CA ILE A 37 0.48 15.58 14.26
C ILE A 37 1.44 14.96 13.24
N LYS A 38 1.85 13.72 13.47
CA LYS A 38 2.68 12.97 12.51
C LYS A 38 1.96 12.82 11.16
N GLU A 39 2.70 12.95 10.06
CA GLU A 39 2.15 12.80 8.71
C GLU A 39 1.52 11.40 8.50
N SER A 40 2.03 10.38 9.19
CA SER A 40 1.47 9.02 9.15
C SER A 40 0.01 8.95 9.60
N VAL A 41 -0.44 9.85 10.48
CA VAL A 41 -1.85 9.92 10.93
C VAL A 41 -2.78 10.21 9.77
N ARG A 42 -2.31 10.91 8.73
CA ARG A 42 -3.12 11.26 7.55
C ARG A 42 -3.57 10.04 6.75
N TRP A 43 -2.75 8.99 6.75
CA TRP A 43 -3.11 7.74 6.12
C TRP A 43 -4.21 7.01 6.89
N VAL A 44 -4.16 7.04 8.22
CA VAL A 44 -5.21 6.49 9.08
C VAL A 44 -6.51 7.28 8.94
N GLU A 45 -6.45 8.61 8.96
CA GLU A 45 -7.62 9.48 8.71
C GLU A 45 -8.28 9.19 7.36
N GLY A 46 -7.47 8.91 6.32
CA GLY A 46 -8.00 8.55 4.99
C GLY A 46 -8.79 7.25 5.01
N ASP A 47 -8.29 6.23 5.69
CA ASP A 47 -8.98 4.94 5.85
C ASP A 47 -10.28 5.10 6.67
N GLU A 48 -10.24 5.83 7.79
CA GLU A 48 -11.41 6.10 8.63
C GLU A 48 -12.52 6.84 7.86
N ARG A 49 -12.18 7.82 7.06
CA ARG A 49 -13.14 8.55 6.20
C ARG A 49 -13.80 7.65 5.15
N LEU A 50 -13.01 6.75 4.56
CA LEU A 50 -13.58 5.76 3.64
C LEU A 50 -14.45 4.74 4.37
N ALA A 51 -14.10 4.34 5.59
CA ALA A 51 -14.91 3.46 6.42
C ALA A 51 -16.28 4.08 6.75
N GLU A 52 -16.32 5.38 7.04
CA GLU A 52 -17.57 6.13 7.22
C GLU A 52 -18.41 6.12 5.93
N MET A 53 -17.79 6.37 4.78
CA MET A 53 -18.48 6.34 3.49
C MET A 53 -18.99 4.95 3.11
N ALA A 54 -18.28 3.89 3.49
CA ALA A 54 -18.69 2.51 3.21
C ALA A 54 -20.06 2.18 3.84
N ALA A 55 -20.38 2.77 4.98
CA ALA A 55 -21.68 2.59 5.62
C ALA A 55 -22.84 3.18 4.79
N GLU A 56 -22.57 4.21 4.00
CA GLU A 56 -23.55 4.85 3.12
C GLU A 56 -23.63 4.18 1.73
N LEU A 57 -22.67 3.30 1.41
CA LEU A 57 -22.52 2.65 0.10
C LEU A 57 -22.49 1.11 0.21
N PRO A 58 -23.52 0.47 0.78
CA PRO A 58 -23.50 -0.98 1.10
C PRO A 58 -23.35 -1.88 -0.12
N GLU A 59 -23.72 -1.41 -1.31
CA GLU A 59 -23.59 -2.17 -2.57
C GLU A 59 -22.26 -1.91 -3.30
N THR A 60 -21.37 -1.10 -2.71
CA THR A 60 -20.10 -0.70 -3.34
C THR A 60 -18.92 -1.22 -2.54
N ARG A 61 -18.09 -2.03 -3.18
CA ARG A 61 -16.81 -2.44 -2.59
C ARG A 61 -15.80 -1.29 -2.73
N LEU A 62 -15.40 -0.71 -1.61
CA LEU A 62 -14.37 0.31 -1.56
C LEU A 62 -13.00 -0.33 -1.28
N VAL A 63 -11.97 0.18 -1.94
CA VAL A 63 -10.57 -0.24 -1.73
C VAL A 63 -9.71 1.01 -1.55
N TYR A 64 -9.09 1.14 -0.40
CA TYR A 64 -8.13 2.21 -0.14
C TYR A 64 -6.78 1.90 -0.78
N LEU A 65 -6.42 2.64 -1.82
CA LEU A 65 -5.13 2.51 -2.50
C LEU A 65 -4.15 3.54 -1.96
N ALA A 66 -3.01 3.10 -1.44
CA ALA A 66 -2.02 4.02 -0.92
C ALA A 66 -0.58 3.59 -1.24
N ASP A 67 0.31 4.58 -1.37
CA ASP A 67 1.73 4.36 -1.65
C ASP A 67 2.45 3.87 -0.37
N ARG A 68 3.73 3.58 -0.53
CA ARG A 68 4.64 3.05 0.50
C ARG A 68 4.67 3.84 1.81
N GLU A 69 4.32 5.12 1.79
CA GLU A 69 4.23 5.94 3.01
C GLU A 69 3.10 5.49 3.94
N ALA A 70 2.09 4.80 3.40
CA ALA A 70 0.98 4.23 4.15
C ALA A 70 1.27 2.80 4.66
N ASP A 71 2.45 2.22 4.39
CA ASP A 71 2.86 0.92 4.91
C ASP A 71 3.18 0.98 6.42
N ILE A 72 2.19 1.34 7.22
CA ILE A 72 2.28 1.52 8.66
C ILE A 72 1.32 0.56 9.39
N MET A 73 1.83 -0.08 10.45
CA MET A 73 1.02 -1.03 11.22
C MET A 73 -0.18 -0.40 11.90
N GLU A 74 -0.12 0.89 12.20
CA GLU A 74 -1.22 1.63 12.82
C GLU A 74 -2.45 1.66 11.91
N LEU A 75 -2.28 1.90 10.61
CA LEU A 75 -3.35 1.86 9.62
C LEU A 75 -3.95 0.45 9.53
N MET A 76 -3.10 -0.57 9.35
CA MET A 76 -3.55 -1.95 9.20
C MET A 76 -4.32 -2.43 10.44
N ARG A 77 -3.83 -2.09 11.64
CA ARG A 77 -4.50 -2.41 12.89
C ARG A 77 -5.83 -1.66 13.03
N ARG A 78 -5.86 -0.38 12.64
CA ARG A 78 -7.08 0.41 12.71
C ARG A 78 -8.17 -0.11 11.76
N ALA A 79 -7.81 -0.48 10.55
CA ALA A 79 -8.70 -1.13 9.60
C ALA A 79 -9.28 -2.44 10.17
N ASP A 80 -8.44 -3.26 10.81
CA ASP A 80 -8.86 -4.50 11.46
C ASP A 80 -9.83 -4.23 12.64
N GLU A 81 -9.55 -3.22 13.47
CA GLU A 81 -10.44 -2.78 14.57
C GLU A 81 -11.82 -2.31 14.09
N LEU A 82 -11.87 -1.70 12.91
CA LEU A 82 -13.10 -1.27 12.24
C LEU A 82 -13.82 -2.44 11.54
N ALA A 83 -13.33 -3.67 11.66
CA ALA A 83 -13.79 -4.87 10.96
C ALA A 83 -13.67 -4.76 9.43
N THR A 84 -12.72 -3.98 8.95
CA THR A 84 -12.34 -3.81 7.54
C THR A 84 -13.55 -3.52 6.62
N PRO A 85 -14.31 -2.44 6.87
CA PRO A 85 -15.43 -2.06 6.02
C PRO A 85 -14.96 -1.60 4.64
N VAL A 86 -13.67 -1.27 4.52
CA VAL A 86 -12.95 -0.90 3.31
C VAL A 86 -11.75 -1.81 3.18
N ASP A 87 -11.60 -2.45 2.02
CA ASP A 87 -10.35 -3.15 1.72
C ASP A 87 -9.21 -2.15 1.56
N TRP A 88 -7.99 -2.58 1.81
CA TRP A 88 -6.83 -1.74 1.55
C TRP A 88 -5.78 -2.44 0.69
N LEU A 89 -5.13 -1.68 -0.17
CA LEU A 89 -4.00 -2.12 -0.98
C LEU A 89 -2.85 -1.13 -0.80
N LEU A 90 -1.86 -1.51 -0.01
CA LEU A 90 -0.71 -0.70 0.34
C LEU A 90 0.54 -1.21 -0.36
N ARG A 91 1.33 -0.30 -0.90
CA ARG A 91 2.64 -0.65 -1.42
C ARG A 91 3.61 -0.90 -0.28
N SER A 92 4.12 -2.14 -0.16
CA SER A 92 5.06 -2.50 0.92
C SER A 92 6.37 -1.73 0.82
N GLN A 93 6.76 -1.09 1.92
CA GLN A 93 8.06 -0.44 2.11
C GLN A 93 8.94 -1.22 3.07
N HIS A 94 8.31 -1.86 4.07
CA HIS A 94 9.02 -2.49 5.17
C HIS A 94 9.09 -4.00 4.99
N ASN A 95 10.31 -4.54 4.87
CA ASN A 95 10.54 -5.97 4.90
C ASN A 95 10.47 -6.49 6.36
N ARG A 96 9.25 -6.62 6.87
CA ARG A 96 8.96 -6.97 8.26
C ARG A 96 9.52 -8.34 8.62
N THR A 97 9.92 -8.50 9.89
CA THR A 97 10.27 -9.82 10.44
C THR A 97 8.99 -10.48 10.96
N LEU A 98 8.69 -11.66 10.49
CA LEU A 98 7.56 -12.49 10.92
C LEU A 98 7.90 -13.22 12.21
N SER A 99 6.90 -13.80 12.88
CA SER A 99 7.06 -14.49 14.15
C SER A 99 8.06 -15.66 14.12
N GLY A 100 8.26 -16.29 12.95
CA GLY A 100 9.25 -17.35 12.75
C GLY A 100 10.67 -16.86 12.48
N GLY A 101 10.91 -15.54 12.48
CA GLY A 101 12.22 -14.96 12.16
C GLY A 101 12.43 -14.66 10.67
N ASP A 102 11.60 -15.20 9.81
CA ASP A 102 11.67 -14.97 8.36
C ASP A 102 11.34 -13.51 8.02
N LYS A 103 11.87 -13.04 6.90
CA LYS A 103 11.52 -11.75 6.33
C LYS A 103 10.31 -11.87 5.40
N LEU A 104 9.40 -10.90 5.51
CA LEU A 104 8.14 -10.86 4.76
C LEU A 104 8.33 -11.11 3.25
N TRP A 105 9.20 -10.34 2.60
CA TRP A 105 9.38 -10.46 1.15
C TRP A 105 9.92 -11.83 0.74
N SER A 106 10.90 -12.34 1.47
CA SER A 106 11.45 -13.68 1.22
C SER A 106 10.40 -14.77 1.43
N ARG A 107 9.57 -14.62 2.47
CA ARG A 107 8.51 -15.59 2.78
C ARG A 107 7.48 -15.68 1.68
N VAL A 108 7.06 -14.55 1.11
CA VAL A 108 6.06 -14.51 0.04
C VAL A 108 6.58 -15.21 -1.22
N ILE A 109 7.79 -14.91 -1.67
CA ILE A 109 8.37 -15.50 -2.88
C ILE A 109 8.83 -16.96 -2.75
N GLN A 110 8.89 -17.50 -1.53
CA GLN A 110 9.13 -18.93 -1.28
C GLN A 110 7.86 -19.79 -1.46
N SER A 111 6.68 -19.18 -1.58
CA SER A 111 5.45 -19.90 -1.89
C SER A 111 5.41 -20.34 -3.35
N GLU A 112 4.44 -21.17 -3.71
CA GLU A 112 4.18 -21.49 -5.11
C GLU A 112 3.71 -20.25 -5.87
N PRO A 113 4.29 -19.91 -7.03
CA PRO A 113 3.85 -18.77 -7.80
C PRO A 113 2.43 -18.97 -8.34
N LEU A 114 1.64 -17.90 -8.32
CA LEU A 114 0.28 -17.89 -8.88
C LEU A 114 0.27 -17.90 -10.42
N GLY A 115 1.32 -17.36 -11.04
CA GLY A 115 1.40 -17.23 -12.49
C GLY A 115 2.29 -16.07 -12.92
N GLU A 116 2.15 -15.70 -14.17
CA GLU A 116 2.95 -14.65 -14.81
C GLU A 116 2.07 -13.53 -15.35
N ILE A 117 2.59 -12.32 -15.34
CA ILE A 117 1.99 -11.17 -16.01
C ILE A 117 2.99 -10.59 -17.02
N ARG A 118 2.49 -10.21 -18.19
CA ARG A 118 3.25 -9.56 -19.25
C ARG A 118 2.65 -8.20 -19.55
N PHE A 119 3.49 -7.21 -19.66
CA PHE A 119 3.06 -5.87 -20.04
C PHE A 119 4.19 -5.10 -20.73
N VAL A 120 3.82 -4.05 -21.47
CA VAL A 120 4.78 -3.13 -22.06
C VAL A 120 4.97 -1.96 -21.08
N MET A 121 6.18 -1.84 -20.57
CA MET A 121 6.60 -0.65 -19.84
C MET A 121 6.89 0.47 -20.85
N VAL A 122 6.15 1.57 -20.73
CA VAL A 122 6.36 2.74 -21.60
C VAL A 122 7.70 3.41 -21.31
N SER A 123 8.28 4.07 -22.32
CA SER A 123 9.52 4.79 -22.15
C SER A 123 9.39 5.90 -21.11
N ARG A 124 10.41 6.05 -20.28
CA ARG A 124 10.56 7.12 -19.29
C ARG A 124 11.94 7.74 -19.46
N LYS A 125 12.17 8.90 -18.84
CA LYS A 125 13.48 9.57 -18.88
C LYS A 125 14.59 8.61 -18.47
N GLY A 126 15.48 8.27 -19.41
CA GLY A 126 16.60 7.34 -19.19
C GLY A 126 16.29 5.85 -19.32
N GLN A 127 15.05 5.47 -19.67
CA GLN A 127 14.65 4.07 -19.91
C GLN A 127 13.87 3.95 -21.21
N ARG A 128 14.18 2.95 -22.01
CA ARG A 128 13.43 2.63 -23.25
C ARG A 128 12.16 1.84 -22.92
N ALA A 129 11.16 1.95 -23.80
CA ALA A 129 10.01 1.06 -23.73
C ALA A 129 10.50 -0.39 -23.91
N ARG A 130 9.98 -1.30 -23.08
CA ARG A 130 10.31 -2.72 -23.16
C ARG A 130 9.16 -3.61 -22.67
N GLU A 131 9.14 -4.82 -23.14
CA GLU A 131 8.28 -5.85 -22.58
C GLU A 131 8.86 -6.32 -21.24
N VAL A 132 7.98 -6.50 -20.27
CA VAL A 132 8.30 -6.97 -18.92
C VAL A 132 7.51 -8.23 -18.64
N LEU A 133 8.21 -9.27 -18.17
CA LEU A 133 7.64 -10.49 -17.65
C LEU A 133 7.86 -10.53 -16.14
N GLN A 134 6.78 -10.52 -15.37
CA GLN A 134 6.84 -10.69 -13.93
C GLN A 134 6.20 -12.01 -13.52
N GLN A 135 6.84 -12.72 -12.61
CA GLN A 135 6.22 -13.80 -11.86
C GLN A 135 5.54 -13.21 -10.62
N VAL A 136 4.36 -13.75 -10.28
CA VAL A 136 3.51 -13.25 -9.21
C VAL A 136 3.31 -14.32 -8.14
N TRP A 137 3.44 -13.91 -6.88
CA TRP A 137 3.16 -14.72 -5.70
C TRP A 137 2.13 -14.03 -4.84
N ALA A 138 1.34 -14.81 -4.10
CA ALA A 138 0.49 -14.28 -3.05
C ALA A 138 0.43 -15.26 -1.88
N GLN A 139 0.46 -14.72 -0.67
CA GLN A 139 0.33 -15.49 0.55
C GLN A 139 -0.36 -14.64 1.62
N THR A 140 -1.34 -15.23 2.32
CA THR A 140 -1.90 -14.60 3.52
C THR A 140 -0.99 -14.88 4.71
N LEU A 141 -0.55 -13.84 5.37
CA LEU A 141 0.40 -13.87 6.47
C LEU A 141 -0.09 -13.04 7.66
N ALA A 142 0.27 -13.48 8.86
CA ALA A 142 0.08 -12.72 10.09
C ALA A 142 1.25 -11.76 10.28
N LEU A 143 0.99 -10.46 10.15
CA LEU A 143 1.98 -9.41 10.32
C LEU A 143 2.02 -8.96 11.78
N PRO A 144 3.16 -9.07 12.48
CA PRO A 144 3.27 -8.66 13.87
C PRO A 144 3.32 -7.13 13.98
N ASP A 145 2.62 -6.57 14.97
CA ASP A 145 2.63 -5.13 15.27
C ASP A 145 3.78 -4.71 16.22
N GLY A 146 4.57 -5.66 16.69
CA GLY A 146 5.62 -5.45 17.68
C GLY A 146 5.12 -5.26 19.12
N LYS A 147 3.80 -5.33 19.36
CA LYS A 147 3.16 -5.22 20.69
C LYS A 147 2.44 -6.50 21.12
N GLY A 148 2.59 -7.57 20.34
CA GLY A 148 1.99 -8.87 20.63
C GLY A 148 0.69 -9.14 19.87
N HIS A 149 0.23 -8.23 19.00
CA HIS A 149 -0.92 -8.45 18.14
C HIS A 149 -0.47 -8.74 16.70
N PHE A 150 -1.39 -9.27 15.92
CA PHE A 150 -1.15 -9.64 14.52
C PHE A 150 -2.30 -9.15 13.66
N VAL A 151 -1.96 -8.64 12.47
CA VAL A 151 -2.92 -8.32 11.42
C VAL A 151 -2.78 -9.34 10.31
N GLN A 152 -3.88 -9.97 9.90
CA GLN A 152 -3.89 -10.85 8.75
C GLN A 152 -3.89 -10.03 7.47
N ALA A 153 -2.94 -10.29 6.59
CA ALA A 153 -2.81 -9.56 5.34
C ALA A 153 -2.49 -10.50 4.18
N SER A 154 -3.16 -10.30 3.06
CA SER A 154 -2.79 -10.92 1.79
C SER A 154 -1.62 -10.16 1.18
N CYS A 155 -0.44 -10.76 1.21
CA CYS A 155 0.79 -10.17 0.70
C CYS A 155 1.04 -10.67 -0.73
N ILE A 156 1.23 -9.73 -1.67
CA ILE A 156 1.47 -10.02 -3.07
C ILE A 156 2.87 -9.52 -3.44
N ALA A 157 3.63 -10.33 -4.13
CA ALA A 157 4.90 -9.98 -4.75
C ALA A 157 4.83 -10.20 -6.27
N ALA A 158 5.36 -9.25 -7.03
CA ALA A 158 5.58 -9.37 -8.45
C ALA A 158 7.03 -9.02 -8.74
N VAL A 159 7.78 -9.93 -9.37
CA VAL A 159 9.21 -9.79 -9.60
C VAL A 159 9.51 -10.03 -11.08
N GLU A 160 10.21 -9.11 -11.71
CA GLU A 160 10.68 -9.29 -13.07
C GLU A 160 11.73 -10.40 -13.14
N MET A 161 11.47 -11.38 -13.99
CA MET A 161 12.27 -12.61 -14.04
C MET A 161 13.57 -12.44 -14.82
N GLU A 162 13.54 -11.67 -15.91
CA GLU A 162 14.67 -11.47 -16.81
C GLU A 162 14.84 -9.99 -17.15
N PRO A 163 15.29 -9.16 -16.20
CA PRO A 163 15.53 -7.75 -16.49
C PRO A 163 16.63 -7.62 -17.57
N ALA A 164 16.45 -6.71 -18.52
CA ALA A 164 17.45 -6.45 -19.54
C ALA A 164 18.79 -6.04 -18.91
N ALA A 165 19.88 -6.46 -19.52
CA ALA A 165 21.23 -6.19 -19.00
C ALA A 165 21.46 -4.69 -18.75
N GLY A 166 21.79 -4.34 -17.50
CA GLY A 166 21.99 -2.95 -17.06
C GLY A 166 20.74 -2.19 -16.66
N GLU A 167 19.54 -2.79 -16.76
CA GLU A 167 18.29 -2.21 -16.30
C GLU A 167 17.95 -2.67 -14.87
N LYS A 168 17.28 -1.80 -14.11
CA LYS A 168 16.75 -2.17 -12.79
C LYS A 168 15.47 -2.96 -12.99
N PRO A 169 15.29 -4.08 -12.25
CA PRO A 169 14.03 -4.80 -12.23
C PRO A 169 12.85 -3.92 -11.82
N VAL A 170 11.68 -4.24 -12.35
CA VAL A 170 10.40 -3.59 -12.01
C VAL A 170 9.60 -4.46 -11.05
#